data_132600e27424570c1518d1f946d0d051
#
_entry.id   132600e27424570c1518d1f946d0d051
#
_cell.length_a   1.000
_cell.length_b   1.000
_cell.length_c   1.000
_cell.angle_alpha   90.00
_cell.angle_beta   90.00
_cell.angle_gamma   90.00
#
_symmetry.space_group_name_H-M   'P 1'
#
loop_
_entity.id
_entity.type
_entity.pdbx_description
1 polymer ?
#
loop_
_entity_poly.entity_id
_entity_poly.type
_entity_poly.pdbx_seq_one_letter_code
_entity_poly.pdbx_strand_id
1 'polypeptide(L)'
;MLETDKIIKEIQDAKDLKELEIVFDQYLGKKWLLNEEFKKMVNLDAEQKKEYGKILSDSKNILTDAYQQKEKEIGMININQKLNEDIVDISVDGKKIEQWNFNLITRVRRDLEEAAKTMGFIVESWNEVATKFQNFESVNIPLTHPATEMHDTIYLNEKDKKWEYLILRTHTSALQNQMIKKYWLPLKVIVPWRCYRFDEMDATHDTMFFQFEGMYIDKWVSIANFKDVMEKFLWVMLKRKVQIRMRPGYFPFVEPGFEIDARYELRDRKTGEKSMSKWIELLWAGMVHPNVLKIAWVDPQEYNGFAFGPWINRLAAMRYGIKDIRYFTNGDLRFAKSFK
;
A
#
# COMPACT_ATOMS: atom_id res chain seq x y z
N MET A 1 28.02 -69.84 10.55
CA MET A 1 26.80 -69.56 9.71
C MET A 1 26.08 -68.38 10.32
N LEU A 2 25.85 -67.37 9.56
CA LEU A 2 25.11 -66.16 10.07
C LEU A 2 23.69 -66.59 10.45
N GLU A 3 23.30 -66.33 11.69
CA GLU A 3 21.92 -66.52 12.14
C GLU A 3 21.01 -65.39 11.56
N THR A 4 20.84 -65.39 10.21
CA THR A 4 20.07 -64.36 9.49
C THR A 4 18.67 -64.18 10.07
N ASP A 5 18.00 -65.24 10.47
CA ASP A 5 16.65 -65.18 11.06
C ASP A 5 16.61 -64.43 12.39
N LYS A 6 17.66 -64.50 13.19
CA LYS A 6 17.78 -63.77 14.45
C LYS A 6 17.96 -62.30 14.22
N ILE A 7 18.79 -61.92 13.25
CA ILE A 7 19.06 -60.57 12.89
C ILE A 7 17.79 -59.91 12.28
N ILE A 8 17.05 -60.60 11.42
CA ILE A 8 15.77 -60.16 10.88
C ILE A 8 14.76 -59.88 12.01
N LYS A 9 14.75 -60.76 13.03
CA LYS A 9 13.86 -60.55 14.18
C LYS A 9 14.25 -59.31 14.97
N GLU A 10 15.53 -59.04 15.20
CA GLU A 10 16.01 -57.84 15.86
C GLU A 10 15.67 -56.56 15.05
N ILE A 11 15.77 -56.61 13.70
CA ILE A 11 15.31 -55.55 12.81
C ILE A 11 13.79 -55.30 12.95
N GLN A 12 13.00 -56.39 13.00
CA GLN A 12 11.56 -56.32 13.11
C GLN A 12 11.08 -55.79 14.48
N ASP A 13 11.79 -56.10 15.56
CA ASP A 13 11.48 -55.70 16.93
C ASP A 13 11.89 -54.26 17.24
N ALA A 14 12.67 -53.60 16.38
CA ALA A 14 13.04 -52.20 16.53
C ALA A 14 11.79 -51.27 16.53
N LYS A 15 11.67 -50.42 17.55
CA LYS A 15 10.50 -49.54 17.79
C LYS A 15 10.64 -48.16 17.17
N ASP A 16 11.87 -47.71 17.05
CA ASP A 16 12.16 -46.38 16.47
C ASP A 16 13.40 -46.43 15.55
N LEU A 17 13.64 -45.30 14.83
CA LEU A 17 14.76 -45.20 13.90
C LEU A 17 16.13 -45.32 14.60
N LYS A 18 16.24 -44.96 15.89
CA LYS A 18 17.49 -45.03 16.62
C LYS A 18 17.84 -46.49 16.97
N GLU A 19 16.87 -47.27 17.45
CA GLU A 19 17.04 -48.69 17.69
C GLU A 19 17.38 -49.42 16.38
N LEU A 20 16.69 -49.06 15.30
CA LEU A 20 16.95 -49.62 13.98
C LEU A 20 18.36 -49.29 13.46
N GLU A 21 18.86 -48.09 13.71
CA GLU A 21 20.21 -47.64 13.33
C GLU A 21 21.29 -48.39 14.14
N ILE A 22 21.03 -48.62 15.43
CA ILE A 22 21.94 -49.46 16.27
C ILE A 22 22.06 -50.88 15.72
N VAL A 23 20.95 -51.49 15.35
CA VAL A 23 20.94 -52.84 14.74
C VAL A 23 21.68 -52.80 13.39
N PHE A 24 21.47 -51.75 12.58
CA PHE A 24 22.19 -51.56 11.33
C PHE A 24 23.69 -51.44 11.55
N ASP A 25 24.13 -50.61 12.47
CA ASP A 25 25.56 -50.42 12.77
C ASP A 25 26.21 -51.69 13.34
N GLN A 26 25.47 -52.49 14.09
CA GLN A 26 25.95 -53.74 14.65
C GLN A 26 26.14 -54.84 13.62
N TYR A 27 25.24 -54.93 12.63
CA TYR A 27 25.23 -56.06 11.67
C TYR A 27 25.54 -55.62 10.23
N LEU A 28 25.23 -54.42 9.81
CA LEU A 28 25.35 -53.89 8.45
C LEU A 28 26.33 -52.70 8.30
N GLY A 29 26.86 -52.11 9.38
CA GLY A 29 27.80 -50.98 9.39
C GLY A 29 29.25 -51.33 9.02
N LYS A 30 30.17 -50.36 9.04
CA LYS A 30 31.58 -50.55 8.58
C LYS A 30 32.46 -51.50 9.43
N LYS A 31 32.08 -51.87 10.66
CA LYS A 31 32.88 -52.71 11.61
C LYS A 31 32.18 -53.98 12.00
N TRP A 32 31.49 -54.65 11.16
CA TRP A 32 30.51 -55.66 11.49
C TRP A 32 30.82 -57.13 11.19
N LEU A 33 29.93 -57.99 11.70
CA LEU A 33 30.05 -59.43 11.68
C LEU A 33 30.21 -59.98 10.25
N LEU A 34 29.51 -59.48 9.25
CA LEU A 34 29.62 -59.91 7.86
C LEU A 34 31.01 -59.59 7.27
N ASN A 35 31.62 -58.42 7.61
CA ASN A 35 32.99 -58.10 7.18
C ASN A 35 34.03 -59.08 7.80
N GLU A 36 33.78 -59.53 9.03
CA GLU A 36 34.62 -60.56 9.63
C GLU A 36 34.44 -61.93 8.95
N GLU A 37 33.21 -62.28 8.59
CA GLU A 37 32.95 -63.49 7.81
C GLU A 37 33.54 -63.39 6.39
N PHE A 38 33.51 -62.26 5.73
CA PHE A 38 34.20 -62.01 4.46
C PHE A 38 35.73 -62.12 4.61
N LYS A 39 36.33 -61.73 5.72
CA LYS A 39 37.78 -61.94 5.98
C LYS A 39 38.15 -63.42 6.16
N LYS A 40 37.25 -64.20 6.71
CA LYS A 40 37.47 -65.64 6.85
C LYS A 40 37.52 -66.38 5.51
N MET A 41 36.91 -65.83 4.46
CA MET A 41 36.95 -66.36 3.11
C MET A 41 38.35 -66.40 2.49
N VAL A 42 39.30 -65.60 3.00
CA VAL A 42 40.66 -65.51 2.45
C VAL A 42 41.33 -66.87 2.48
N ASN A 43 41.02 -67.76 3.45
CA ASN A 43 41.64 -69.04 3.69
C ASN A 43 40.90 -70.26 3.08
N LEU A 44 39.89 -70.08 2.22
CA LEU A 44 39.08 -71.13 1.59
C LEU A 44 39.53 -71.40 0.15
N ASP A 45 39.20 -72.53 -0.40
CA ASP A 45 39.47 -72.95 -1.79
C ASP A 45 38.60 -72.17 -2.77
N ALA A 46 38.98 -72.09 -4.05
CA ALA A 46 38.34 -71.26 -5.06
C ALA A 46 36.84 -71.58 -5.29
N GLU A 47 36.44 -72.83 -5.17
CA GLU A 47 35.06 -73.29 -5.31
C GLU A 47 34.25 -72.96 -4.06
N GLN A 48 34.78 -73.16 -2.89
CA GLN A 48 34.21 -72.84 -1.58
C GLN A 48 34.08 -71.31 -1.41
N LYS A 49 35.00 -70.50 -1.93
CA LYS A 49 34.94 -69.04 -1.94
C LYS A 49 33.75 -68.51 -2.70
N LYS A 50 33.49 -69.17 -3.85
CA LYS A 50 32.39 -68.77 -4.73
C LYS A 50 30.99 -69.00 -4.11
N GLU A 51 30.87 -70.23 -3.49
CA GLU A 51 29.60 -70.61 -2.85
C GLU A 51 29.36 -69.84 -1.55
N TYR A 52 30.38 -69.71 -0.71
CA TYR A 52 30.29 -68.94 0.54
C TYR A 52 30.08 -67.45 0.31
N GLY A 53 30.71 -66.84 -0.75
CA GLY A 53 30.53 -65.51 -1.16
C GLY A 53 29.10 -65.21 -1.66
N LYS A 54 28.48 -66.17 -2.37
CA LYS A 54 27.11 -66.10 -2.80
C LYS A 54 26.18 -66.13 -1.60
N ILE A 55 26.32 -67.01 -0.66
CA ILE A 55 25.49 -67.06 0.56
C ILE A 55 25.58 -65.78 1.37
N LEU A 56 26.81 -65.25 1.55
CA LEU A 56 26.98 -63.96 2.25
C LEU A 56 26.37 -62.77 1.54
N SER A 57 26.45 -62.71 0.20
CA SER A 57 25.83 -61.69 -0.62
C SER A 57 24.29 -61.75 -0.55
N ASP A 58 23.76 -62.97 -0.64
CA ASP A 58 22.31 -63.20 -0.54
C ASP A 58 21.80 -62.83 0.86
N SER A 59 22.49 -63.19 1.90
CA SER A 59 22.17 -62.80 3.29
C SER A 59 22.24 -61.30 3.48
N LYS A 60 23.23 -60.62 2.90
CA LYS A 60 23.32 -59.14 2.93
C LYS A 60 22.14 -58.48 2.29
N ASN A 61 21.74 -58.95 1.12
CA ASN A 61 20.60 -58.40 0.40
C ASN A 61 19.31 -58.58 1.21
N ILE A 62 19.08 -59.76 1.76
CA ILE A 62 17.91 -60.06 2.60
C ILE A 62 17.86 -59.13 3.83
N LEU A 63 18.98 -58.94 4.52
CA LEU A 63 19.06 -58.07 5.69
C LEU A 63 18.88 -56.60 5.32
N THR A 64 19.42 -56.15 4.17
CA THR A 64 19.28 -54.79 3.69
C THR A 64 17.82 -54.47 3.30
N ASP A 65 17.17 -55.43 2.65
CA ASP A 65 15.77 -55.30 2.27
C ASP A 65 14.85 -55.24 3.52
N ALA A 66 15.12 -56.11 4.52
CA ALA A 66 14.39 -56.10 5.79
C ALA A 66 14.56 -54.76 6.53
N TYR A 67 15.78 -54.23 6.56
CA TYR A 67 16.06 -52.90 7.15
C TYR A 67 15.29 -51.79 6.44
N GLN A 68 15.38 -51.72 5.12
CA GLN A 68 14.67 -50.67 4.33
C GLN A 68 13.16 -50.75 4.48
N GLN A 69 12.63 -51.97 4.58
CA GLN A 69 11.20 -52.16 4.79
C GLN A 69 10.78 -51.67 6.18
N LYS A 70 11.54 -51.96 7.23
CA LYS A 70 11.27 -51.51 8.60
C LYS A 70 11.45 -49.99 8.75
N GLU A 71 12.46 -49.39 8.11
CA GLU A 71 12.68 -47.96 8.07
C GLU A 71 11.47 -47.21 7.47
N LYS A 72 10.95 -47.73 6.36
CA LYS A 72 9.73 -47.19 5.75
C LYS A 72 8.50 -47.32 6.65
N GLU A 73 8.34 -48.45 7.32
CA GLU A 73 7.26 -48.72 8.26
C GLU A 73 7.27 -47.69 9.42
N ILE A 74 8.41 -47.54 10.08
CA ILE A 74 8.60 -46.58 11.19
C ILE A 74 8.40 -45.15 10.68
N GLY A 75 8.91 -44.84 9.47
CA GLY A 75 8.70 -43.54 8.84
C GLY A 75 7.21 -43.21 8.60
N MET A 76 6.43 -44.18 8.11
CA MET A 76 4.99 -44.02 7.92
C MET A 76 4.24 -43.86 9.25
N ILE A 77 4.62 -44.64 10.29
CA ILE A 77 4.03 -44.50 11.62
C ILE A 77 4.26 -43.10 12.18
N ASN A 78 5.47 -42.56 12.07
CA ASN A 78 5.82 -41.22 12.52
C ASN A 78 5.07 -40.12 11.74
N ILE A 79 4.92 -40.29 10.42
CA ILE A 79 4.13 -39.36 9.58
C ILE A 79 2.67 -39.38 9.99
N ASN A 80 2.09 -40.57 10.19
CA ASN A 80 0.69 -40.72 10.59
C ASN A 80 0.43 -40.14 12.00
N GLN A 81 1.38 -40.29 12.93
CA GLN A 81 1.28 -39.65 14.25
C GLN A 81 1.30 -38.16 14.15
N LYS A 82 2.22 -37.55 13.39
CA LYS A 82 2.27 -36.11 13.16
C LYS A 82 1.02 -35.61 12.45
N LEU A 83 0.52 -36.32 11.45
CA LEU A 83 -0.73 -35.95 10.77
C LEU A 83 -1.95 -35.96 11.71
N ASN A 84 -1.97 -36.89 12.68
CA ASN A 84 -3.03 -36.95 13.69
C ASN A 84 -2.90 -35.85 14.75
N GLU A 85 -1.70 -35.41 15.09
CA GLU A 85 -1.44 -34.31 16.00
C GLU A 85 -1.79 -32.94 15.36
N ASP A 86 -1.60 -32.81 14.05
CA ASP A 86 -1.87 -31.60 13.26
C ASP A 86 -3.29 -31.58 12.65
N ILE A 87 -4.23 -32.41 13.10
CA ILE A 87 -5.60 -32.36 12.60
C ILE A 87 -6.24 -31.03 12.97
N VAL A 88 -6.38 -30.15 11.99
CA VAL A 88 -7.20 -28.95 12.10
C VAL A 88 -8.63 -29.35 11.84
N ASP A 89 -9.50 -29.13 12.83
CA ASP A 89 -10.94 -29.34 12.66
C ASP A 89 -11.51 -28.29 11.71
N ILE A 90 -11.68 -28.68 10.44
CA ILE A 90 -12.25 -27.83 9.39
C ILE A 90 -13.77 -27.66 9.51
N SER A 91 -14.43 -28.37 10.43
CA SER A 91 -15.88 -28.20 10.69
C SER A 91 -16.16 -27.01 11.60
N VAL A 92 -15.15 -26.51 12.30
CA VAL A 92 -15.26 -25.28 13.10
C VAL A 92 -15.25 -24.08 12.19
N ASP A 93 -16.30 -23.25 12.25
CA ASP A 93 -16.36 -21.99 11.54
C ASP A 93 -15.09 -21.16 11.83
N GLY A 94 -14.31 -20.89 10.81
CA GLY A 94 -13.14 -20.02 10.90
C GLY A 94 -13.55 -18.64 11.44
N LYS A 95 -12.63 -17.93 12.10
CA LYS A 95 -12.85 -16.53 12.46
C LYS A 95 -13.38 -15.79 11.24
N LYS A 96 -14.61 -15.26 11.32
CA LYS A 96 -15.14 -14.39 10.27
C LYS A 96 -14.15 -13.26 10.06
N ILE A 97 -13.56 -13.20 8.86
CA ILE A 97 -12.72 -12.08 8.47
C ILE A 97 -13.63 -10.85 8.47
N GLU A 98 -13.40 -9.96 9.42
CA GLU A 98 -14.15 -8.70 9.48
C GLU A 98 -13.82 -7.91 8.21
N GLN A 99 -14.85 -7.60 7.43
CA GLN A 99 -14.70 -6.73 6.28
C GLN A 99 -14.40 -5.31 6.77
N TRP A 100 -13.24 -4.80 6.39
CA TRP A 100 -12.81 -3.44 6.69
C TRP A 100 -13.45 -2.46 5.70
N ASN A 101 -13.86 -1.33 6.21
CA ASN A 101 -14.31 -0.23 5.36
C ASN A 101 -13.10 0.62 4.91
N PHE A 102 -13.18 1.19 3.72
CA PHE A 102 -12.19 2.16 3.29
C PHE A 102 -12.18 3.36 4.24
N ASN A 103 -10.97 3.89 4.51
CA ASN A 103 -10.82 5.17 5.17
C ASN A 103 -11.67 6.25 4.46
N LEU A 104 -12.29 7.15 5.23
CA LEU A 104 -13.18 8.18 4.69
C LEU A 104 -12.50 9.11 3.68
N ILE A 105 -11.22 9.41 3.88
CA ILE A 105 -10.41 10.15 2.88
C ILE A 105 -10.36 9.39 1.56
N THR A 106 -10.12 8.07 1.60
CA THR A 106 -10.08 7.22 0.40
C THR A 106 -11.43 7.20 -0.32
N ARG A 107 -12.54 7.15 0.42
CA ARG A 107 -13.89 7.20 -0.18
C ARG A 107 -14.13 8.54 -0.89
N VAL A 108 -13.84 9.66 -0.20
CA VAL A 108 -14.02 11.00 -0.79
C VAL A 108 -13.11 11.17 -2.01
N ARG A 109 -11.85 10.76 -1.91
CA ARG A 109 -10.90 10.82 -3.02
C ARG A 109 -11.40 10.05 -4.24
N ARG A 110 -11.88 8.81 -4.07
CA ARG A 110 -12.42 8.00 -5.18
C ARG A 110 -13.64 8.64 -5.83
N ASP A 111 -14.57 9.15 -5.02
CA ASP A 111 -15.74 9.85 -5.56
C ASP A 111 -15.35 11.09 -6.38
N LEU A 112 -14.30 11.82 -5.93
CA LEU A 112 -13.76 12.98 -6.65
C LEU A 112 -13.06 12.56 -7.95
N GLU A 113 -12.26 11.51 -7.93
CA GLU A 113 -11.58 10.97 -9.11
C GLU A 113 -12.60 10.50 -10.16
N GLU A 114 -13.66 9.84 -9.73
CA GLU A 114 -14.72 9.39 -10.62
C GLU A 114 -15.48 10.58 -11.23
N ALA A 115 -15.86 11.56 -10.41
CA ALA A 115 -16.49 12.77 -10.90
C ALA A 115 -15.60 13.53 -11.90
N ALA A 116 -14.31 13.64 -11.62
CA ALA A 116 -13.35 14.27 -12.51
C ALA A 116 -13.27 13.57 -13.86
N LYS A 117 -13.18 12.23 -13.86
CA LYS A 117 -13.16 11.42 -15.09
C LYS A 117 -14.40 11.64 -15.95
N THR A 118 -15.59 11.75 -15.34
CA THR A 118 -16.83 12.03 -16.10
C THR A 118 -16.84 13.42 -16.72
N MET A 119 -16.04 14.36 -16.20
CA MET A 119 -15.87 15.72 -16.76
C MET A 119 -14.67 15.83 -17.72
N GLY A 120 -14.01 14.69 -18.04
CA GLY A 120 -12.89 14.63 -18.95
C GLY A 120 -11.54 14.99 -18.33
N PHE A 121 -11.41 14.99 -17.00
CA PHE A 121 -10.12 15.18 -16.35
C PHE A 121 -9.31 13.89 -16.31
N ILE A 122 -8.02 14.00 -16.57
CA ILE A 122 -7.03 12.96 -16.32
C ILE A 122 -6.73 12.92 -14.82
N VAL A 123 -6.65 11.74 -14.24
CA VAL A 123 -6.25 11.55 -12.84
C VAL A 123 -4.79 11.17 -12.80
N GLU A 124 -3.97 11.96 -12.13
CA GLU A 124 -2.54 11.75 -12.01
C GLU A 124 -2.09 11.61 -10.56
N SER A 125 -0.95 10.96 -10.41
CA SER A 125 -0.20 10.88 -9.16
C SER A 125 1.23 11.35 -9.40
N TRP A 126 1.89 11.88 -8.38
CA TRP A 126 3.27 12.35 -8.49
C TRP A 126 4.00 12.24 -7.16
N ASN A 127 5.32 12.41 -7.22
CA ASN A 127 6.19 12.33 -6.05
C ASN A 127 5.81 13.36 -4.97
N GLU A 128 5.87 12.93 -3.72
CA GLU A 128 5.65 13.79 -2.56
C GLU A 128 6.85 14.71 -2.28
N VAL A 129 8.02 14.28 -2.73
CA VAL A 129 9.27 15.06 -2.68
C VAL A 129 9.36 15.98 -3.88
N ALA A 130 9.64 17.24 -3.65
CA ALA A 130 9.73 18.29 -4.65
C ALA A 130 11.02 19.11 -4.48
N THR A 131 11.43 19.78 -5.55
CA THR A 131 12.44 20.84 -5.48
C THR A 131 11.80 22.16 -5.06
N LYS A 132 12.58 23.12 -4.57
CA LYS A 132 12.10 24.48 -4.30
C LYS A 132 11.49 25.13 -5.53
N PHE A 133 12.12 24.93 -6.68
CA PHE A 133 11.57 25.41 -7.96
C PHE A 133 10.17 24.84 -8.21
N GLN A 134 9.96 23.54 -8.04
CA GLN A 134 8.65 22.91 -8.27
C GLN A 134 7.59 23.43 -7.30
N ASN A 135 7.94 23.56 -6.03
CA ASN A 135 6.95 23.90 -5.00
C ASN A 135 6.64 25.39 -4.93
N PHE A 136 7.58 26.26 -5.34
CA PHE A 136 7.45 27.71 -5.17
C PHE A 136 7.57 28.47 -6.49
N GLU A 137 8.74 28.54 -7.08
CA GLU A 137 9.01 29.40 -8.23
C GLU A 137 8.12 29.05 -9.44
N SER A 138 7.92 27.75 -9.72
CA SER A 138 7.13 27.29 -10.86
C SER A 138 5.65 27.67 -10.77
N VAL A 139 5.18 28.02 -9.58
CA VAL A 139 3.82 28.52 -9.31
C VAL A 139 3.82 29.97 -8.85
N ASN A 140 4.80 30.75 -9.30
CA ASN A 140 4.89 32.19 -9.08
C ASN A 140 5.02 32.60 -7.59
N ILE A 141 5.52 31.72 -6.72
CA ILE A 141 5.86 32.04 -5.33
C ILE A 141 7.35 32.38 -5.26
N PRO A 142 7.72 33.62 -4.93
CA PRO A 142 9.13 33.99 -4.82
C PRO A 142 9.78 33.32 -3.61
N LEU A 143 11.07 32.99 -3.70
CA LEU A 143 11.81 32.36 -2.59
C LEU A 143 11.95 33.24 -1.34
N THR A 144 11.63 34.51 -1.43
CA THR A 144 11.56 35.45 -0.29
C THR A 144 10.21 35.42 0.43
N HIS A 145 9.25 34.63 -0.06
CA HIS A 145 7.94 34.53 0.57
C HIS A 145 8.05 33.75 1.90
N PRO A 146 7.36 34.17 2.98
CA PRO A 146 7.42 33.49 4.29
C PRO A 146 7.14 32.01 4.26
N ALA A 147 6.24 31.53 3.39
CA ALA A 147 5.94 30.11 3.22
C ALA A 147 7.13 29.24 2.80
N THR A 148 8.25 29.85 2.39
CA THR A 148 9.48 29.13 2.05
C THR A 148 10.38 28.91 3.27
N GLU A 149 10.03 29.46 4.43
CA GLU A 149 10.79 29.31 5.67
C GLU A 149 10.63 27.91 6.26
N MET A 150 11.58 27.50 7.09
CA MET A 150 11.58 26.19 7.76
C MET A 150 10.41 26.02 8.74
N HIS A 151 9.73 27.10 9.13
CA HIS A 151 8.58 27.05 10.02
C HIS A 151 7.35 26.43 9.36
N ASP A 152 7.21 26.58 8.03
CA ASP A 152 6.05 26.11 7.27
C ASP A 152 6.37 24.95 6.33
N THR A 153 7.65 24.77 5.97
CA THR A 153 8.10 23.79 4.98
C THR A 153 9.05 22.76 5.58
N ILE A 154 8.77 21.48 5.35
CA ILE A 154 9.64 20.38 5.80
C ILE A 154 10.74 20.16 4.76
N TYR A 155 11.98 20.44 5.14
CA TYR A 155 13.17 20.22 4.36
C TYR A 155 13.78 18.85 4.64
N LEU A 156 14.25 18.18 3.57
CA LEU A 156 14.96 16.90 3.65
C LEU A 156 16.47 17.14 3.66
N ASN A 157 17.24 16.17 4.18
CA ASN A 157 18.69 16.24 4.14
C ASN A 157 19.31 15.99 2.74
N GLU A 158 18.50 15.51 1.81
CA GLU A 158 18.89 15.28 0.43
C GLU A 158 18.85 16.57 -0.38
N LYS A 159 19.74 16.66 -1.37
CA LYS A 159 19.85 17.80 -2.27
C LYS A 159 19.56 17.39 -3.71
N ASP A 160 19.03 18.33 -4.46
CA ASP A 160 18.84 18.19 -5.90
C ASP A 160 20.16 18.38 -6.69
N LYS A 161 20.07 18.36 -8.03
CA LYS A 161 21.24 18.59 -8.93
C LYS A 161 21.84 20.00 -8.82
N LYS A 162 21.12 20.95 -8.25
CA LYS A 162 21.58 22.32 -8.01
C LYS A 162 22.13 22.53 -6.59
N TRP A 163 22.30 21.45 -5.81
CA TRP A 163 22.72 21.47 -4.42
C TRP A 163 21.75 22.18 -3.46
N GLU A 164 20.49 22.32 -3.85
CA GLU A 164 19.41 22.83 -3.00
C GLU A 164 18.70 21.68 -2.26
N TYR A 165 18.33 21.92 -1.01
CA TYR A 165 17.59 20.94 -0.23
C TYR A 165 16.24 20.61 -0.88
N LEU A 166 15.95 19.33 -0.97
CA LEU A 166 14.63 18.83 -1.34
C LEU A 166 13.64 19.08 -0.20
N ILE A 167 12.37 19.14 -0.53
CA ILE A 167 11.28 19.41 0.41
C ILE A 167 10.17 18.40 0.25
N LEU A 168 9.38 18.21 1.30
CA LEU A 168 8.06 17.63 1.15
C LEU A 168 7.11 18.72 0.63
N ARG A 169 6.37 18.43 -0.44
CA ARG A 169 5.50 19.43 -1.08
C ARG A 169 4.44 19.95 -0.11
N THR A 170 4.27 21.25 -0.06
CA THR A 170 3.33 21.93 0.84
C THR A 170 1.92 22.08 0.25
N HIS A 171 1.79 21.83 -1.04
CA HIS A 171 0.54 21.85 -1.82
C HIS A 171 0.69 21.01 -3.09
N THR A 172 -0.43 20.65 -3.70
CA THR A 172 -0.44 19.87 -4.94
C THR A 172 -0.21 20.74 -6.19
N SER A 173 -0.32 22.05 -6.09
CA SER A 173 -0.05 23.02 -7.18
C SER A 173 1.41 22.96 -7.68
N ALA A 174 2.33 22.44 -6.85
CA ALA A 174 3.72 22.12 -7.25
C ALA A 174 3.82 21.27 -8.52
N LEU A 175 2.74 20.61 -8.92
CA LEU A 175 2.68 19.72 -10.06
C LEU A 175 2.14 20.36 -11.34
N GLN A 176 1.59 21.56 -11.26
CA GLN A 176 0.95 22.23 -12.41
C GLN A 176 1.92 22.28 -13.63
N ASN A 177 3.12 22.78 -13.39
CA ASN A 177 4.11 22.93 -14.45
C ASN A 177 4.55 21.59 -15.08
N GLN A 178 4.69 20.53 -14.27
CA GLN A 178 5.01 19.19 -14.75
C GLN A 178 3.87 18.59 -15.58
N MET A 179 2.63 18.81 -15.16
CA MET A 179 1.46 18.30 -15.87
C MET A 179 1.31 18.96 -17.23
N ILE A 180 1.51 20.29 -17.32
CA ILE A 180 1.49 21.01 -18.59
C ILE A 180 2.54 20.44 -19.54
N LYS A 181 3.78 20.22 -19.06
CA LYS A 181 4.88 19.68 -19.88
C LYS A 181 4.66 18.22 -20.30
N LYS A 182 3.99 17.43 -19.44
CA LYS A 182 3.74 16.00 -19.71
C LYS A 182 2.65 15.78 -20.76
N TYR A 183 1.55 16.55 -20.67
CA TYR A 183 0.33 16.25 -21.43
C TYR A 183 0.05 17.19 -22.59
N TRP A 184 0.75 18.34 -22.66
CA TRP A 184 0.46 19.39 -23.64
C TRP A 184 -0.98 19.94 -23.48
N LEU A 185 -1.31 20.91 -24.29
CA LEU A 185 -2.61 21.60 -24.23
C LEU A 185 -3.50 21.19 -25.41
N PRO A 186 -4.84 21.15 -25.23
CA PRO A 186 -5.59 21.49 -23.99
C PRO A 186 -5.45 20.44 -22.91
N LEU A 187 -5.51 20.84 -21.62
CA LEU A 187 -5.27 19.97 -20.48
C LEU A 187 -6.36 20.12 -19.43
N LYS A 188 -6.95 18.98 -19.02
CA LYS A 188 -7.76 18.84 -17.81
C LYS A 188 -7.14 17.77 -16.94
N VAL A 189 -6.61 18.13 -15.78
CA VAL A 189 -5.92 17.18 -14.88
C VAL A 189 -6.31 17.43 -13.45
N ILE A 190 -6.40 16.33 -12.69
CA ILE A 190 -6.49 16.36 -11.23
C ILE A 190 -5.34 15.55 -10.61
N VAL A 191 -4.85 16.03 -9.46
CA VAL A 191 -3.83 15.34 -8.68
C VAL A 191 -4.28 15.27 -7.22
N PRO A 192 -4.97 14.19 -6.82
CA PRO A 192 -5.43 14.01 -5.46
C PRO A 192 -4.36 13.29 -4.63
N TRP A 193 -3.60 13.98 -3.79
CA TRP A 193 -2.59 13.32 -2.96
C TRP A 193 -2.22 14.12 -1.70
N ARG A 194 -1.25 13.59 -0.95
CA ARG A 194 -0.75 14.13 0.31
C ARG A 194 0.07 15.40 0.11
N CYS A 195 -0.06 16.30 1.07
CA CYS A 195 0.78 17.48 1.26
C CYS A 195 1.26 17.54 2.71
N TYR A 196 2.31 18.32 2.96
CA TYR A 196 2.99 18.35 4.25
C TYR A 196 3.30 19.78 4.61
N ARG A 197 2.97 20.17 5.86
CA ARG A 197 3.33 21.46 6.44
C ARG A 197 3.76 21.27 7.87
N PHE A 198 4.61 22.14 8.33
CA PHE A 198 5.07 22.12 9.72
C PHE A 198 4.08 22.90 10.62
N ASP A 199 2.82 22.47 10.60
CA ASP A 199 1.75 23.07 11.40
C ASP A 199 1.59 22.36 12.74
N GLU A 200 1.14 23.08 13.77
CA GLU A 200 0.70 22.47 15.03
C GLU A 200 -0.55 21.62 14.78
N MET A 201 -0.52 20.39 15.30
CA MET A 201 -1.66 19.47 15.14
C MET A 201 -2.81 19.84 16.08
N ASP A 202 -3.95 20.21 15.49
CA ASP A 202 -5.20 20.46 16.21
C ASP A 202 -6.40 19.72 15.57
N ALA A 203 -7.61 20.08 15.95
CA ALA A 203 -8.83 19.48 15.37
C ALA A 203 -9.04 19.79 13.90
N THR A 204 -8.34 20.78 13.33
CA THR A 204 -8.49 21.32 11.98
C THR A 204 -7.24 21.29 11.13
N HIS A 205 -6.07 21.09 11.75
CA HIS A 205 -4.75 21.04 11.14
C HIS A 205 -4.00 19.75 11.49
N ASP A 206 -3.24 19.25 10.53
CA ASP A 206 -2.36 18.09 10.66
C ASP A 206 -1.11 18.34 9.82
N THR A 207 0.03 17.85 10.25
CA THR A 207 1.30 17.93 9.51
C THR A 207 1.20 17.28 8.13
N MET A 208 0.40 16.23 7.98
CA MET A 208 0.12 15.56 6.73
C MET A 208 -1.37 15.61 6.43
N PHE A 209 -1.74 16.19 5.30
CA PHE A 209 -3.11 16.30 4.86
C PHE A 209 -3.26 15.94 3.38
N PHE A 210 -4.49 15.71 2.93
CA PHE A 210 -4.77 15.39 1.54
C PHE A 210 -5.40 16.59 0.85
N GLN A 211 -4.77 16.99 -0.26
CA GLN A 211 -5.25 18.02 -1.15
C GLN A 211 -5.62 17.41 -2.51
N PHE A 212 -6.53 18.05 -3.19
CA PHE A 212 -6.97 17.69 -4.53
C PHE A 212 -6.70 18.89 -5.43
N GLU A 213 -5.68 18.81 -6.25
CA GLU A 213 -5.43 19.82 -7.27
C GLU A 213 -6.24 19.53 -8.51
N GLY A 214 -6.96 20.51 -9.00
CA GLY A 214 -7.57 20.46 -10.32
C GLY A 214 -7.08 21.62 -11.17
N MET A 215 -6.74 21.33 -12.43
CA MET A 215 -6.32 22.34 -13.40
C MET A 215 -6.98 22.09 -14.75
N TYR A 216 -7.53 23.13 -15.35
CA TYR A 216 -8.03 23.13 -16.72
C TYR A 216 -7.41 24.29 -17.48
N ILE A 217 -6.69 24.00 -18.55
CA ILE A 217 -6.09 24.97 -19.45
C ILE A 217 -6.54 24.67 -20.88
N ASP A 218 -7.08 25.68 -21.55
CA ASP A 218 -7.53 25.61 -22.93
C ASP A 218 -7.58 27.03 -23.52
N LYS A 219 -7.99 27.16 -24.78
CA LYS A 219 -8.33 28.46 -25.38
C LYS A 219 -9.69 28.89 -24.85
N TRP A 220 -9.81 30.19 -24.50
CA TRP A 220 -11.09 30.81 -24.14
C TRP A 220 -11.76 30.30 -22.85
N VAL A 221 -10.99 29.78 -21.90
CA VAL A 221 -11.53 29.36 -20.58
C VAL A 221 -11.96 30.62 -19.79
N SER A 222 -13.17 30.58 -19.24
CA SER A 222 -13.75 31.70 -18.51
C SER A 222 -14.03 31.35 -17.03
N ILE A 223 -14.27 32.42 -16.22
CA ILE A 223 -14.74 32.27 -14.84
C ILE A 223 -16.09 31.52 -14.80
N ALA A 224 -16.93 31.64 -15.83
CA ALA A 224 -18.18 30.89 -15.91
C ALA A 224 -17.93 29.36 -16.05
N ASN A 225 -16.96 28.98 -16.87
CA ASN A 225 -16.55 27.57 -16.96
C ASN A 225 -16.00 27.05 -15.62
N PHE A 226 -15.20 27.86 -14.94
CA PHE A 226 -14.70 27.55 -13.60
C PHE A 226 -15.84 27.34 -12.61
N LYS A 227 -16.80 28.24 -12.54
CA LYS A 227 -17.96 28.15 -11.64
C LYS A 227 -18.78 26.87 -11.89
N ASP A 228 -19.06 26.52 -13.13
CA ASP A 228 -19.80 25.30 -13.50
C ASP A 228 -19.08 24.04 -13.04
N VAL A 229 -17.77 23.97 -13.27
CA VAL A 229 -16.95 22.84 -12.81
C VAL A 229 -16.96 22.73 -11.28
N MET A 230 -16.83 23.88 -10.57
CA MET A 230 -16.85 23.88 -9.11
C MET A 230 -18.20 23.45 -8.53
N GLU A 231 -19.29 23.90 -9.08
CA GLU A 231 -20.64 23.48 -8.63
C GLU A 231 -20.83 21.98 -8.77
N LYS A 232 -20.39 21.39 -9.89
CA LYS A 232 -20.45 19.94 -10.13
C LYS A 232 -19.58 19.17 -9.14
N PHE A 233 -18.33 19.59 -8.93
CA PHE A 233 -17.45 18.95 -7.96
C PHE A 233 -18.01 19.02 -6.54
N LEU A 234 -18.45 20.18 -6.10
CA LEU A 234 -18.98 20.35 -4.74
C LEU A 234 -20.26 19.54 -4.52
N TRP A 235 -21.12 19.44 -5.55
CA TRP A 235 -22.30 18.59 -5.47
C TRP A 235 -21.97 17.11 -5.26
N VAL A 236 -21.00 16.58 -6.02
CA VAL A 236 -20.54 15.19 -5.88
C VAL A 236 -19.89 14.97 -4.52
N MET A 237 -19.06 15.90 -4.07
CA MET A 237 -18.33 15.80 -2.81
C MET A 237 -19.25 15.78 -1.59
N LEU A 238 -20.18 16.69 -1.54
CA LEU A 238 -21.04 16.86 -0.36
C LEU A 238 -22.31 16.02 -0.44
N LYS A 239 -22.58 15.37 -1.60
CA LYS A 239 -23.79 14.57 -1.88
C LYS A 239 -25.08 15.34 -1.55
N ARG A 240 -25.05 16.67 -1.72
CA ARG A 240 -26.19 17.58 -1.47
C ARG A 240 -26.05 18.87 -2.27
N LYS A 241 -27.17 19.55 -2.49
CA LYS A 241 -27.13 20.89 -3.10
C LYS A 241 -26.44 21.87 -2.18
N VAL A 242 -25.55 22.66 -2.73
CA VAL A 242 -24.80 23.71 -2.05
C VAL A 242 -25.03 25.03 -2.73
N GLN A 243 -25.00 26.09 -1.94
CA GLN A 243 -24.85 27.46 -2.47
C GLN A 243 -23.38 27.84 -2.37
N ILE A 244 -22.85 28.41 -3.45
CA ILE A 244 -21.45 28.81 -3.55
C ILE A 244 -21.38 30.33 -3.52
N ARG A 245 -20.38 30.83 -2.81
CA ARG A 245 -19.98 32.21 -2.82
C ARG A 245 -18.48 32.28 -3.14
N MET A 246 -18.13 33.13 -4.11
CA MET A 246 -16.76 33.44 -4.48
C MET A 246 -16.39 34.75 -3.83
N ARG A 247 -15.36 34.77 -3.00
CA ARG A 247 -14.78 35.98 -2.41
C ARG A 247 -13.42 36.23 -3.05
N PRO A 248 -13.09 37.46 -3.45
CA PRO A 248 -11.74 37.78 -3.92
C PRO A 248 -10.70 37.39 -2.84
N GLY A 249 -9.64 36.74 -3.26
CA GLY A 249 -8.50 36.35 -2.43
C GLY A 249 -7.22 36.50 -3.24
N TYR A 250 -6.12 36.80 -2.58
CA TYR A 250 -4.82 36.91 -3.22
C TYR A 250 -4.03 35.60 -3.05
N PHE A 251 -3.66 35.00 -4.17
CA PHE A 251 -2.78 33.84 -4.22
C PHE A 251 -1.78 34.03 -5.38
N PRO A 252 -0.46 33.84 -5.16
CA PRO A 252 0.55 34.15 -6.17
C PRO A 252 0.39 33.41 -7.50
N PHE A 253 -0.25 32.24 -7.48
CA PHE A 253 -0.38 31.34 -8.63
C PHE A 253 -1.67 31.51 -9.43
N VAL A 254 -2.58 32.38 -9.01
CA VAL A 254 -3.85 32.66 -9.70
C VAL A 254 -4.18 34.16 -9.72
N GLU A 255 -4.74 34.63 -10.84
CA GLU A 255 -5.20 36.03 -11.01
C GLU A 255 -6.36 36.09 -12.03
N PRO A 256 -7.58 36.46 -11.62
CA PRO A 256 -8.00 36.69 -10.24
C PRO A 256 -8.10 35.42 -9.41
N GLY A 257 -7.77 35.57 -8.12
CA GLY A 257 -7.88 34.48 -7.12
C GLY A 257 -9.18 34.62 -6.33
N PHE A 258 -9.69 33.48 -5.86
CA PHE A 258 -10.95 33.41 -5.12
C PHE A 258 -10.84 32.43 -3.96
N GLU A 259 -11.46 32.78 -2.85
CA GLU A 259 -11.85 31.86 -1.79
C GLU A 259 -13.28 31.40 -2.06
N ILE A 260 -13.47 30.09 -2.08
CA ILE A 260 -14.79 29.51 -2.35
C ILE A 260 -15.40 29.05 -1.03
N ASP A 261 -16.45 29.76 -0.65
CA ASP A 261 -17.29 29.36 0.48
C ASP A 261 -18.50 28.58 -0.03
N ALA A 262 -18.93 27.61 0.75
CA ALA A 262 -20.19 26.93 0.52
C ALA A 262 -21.07 26.91 1.77
N ARG A 263 -22.37 26.86 1.55
CA ARG A 263 -23.37 26.55 2.58
C ARG A 263 -24.41 25.59 2.02
N TYR A 264 -25.05 24.86 2.89
CA TYR A 264 -26.02 23.84 2.53
C TYR A 264 -27.19 23.79 3.50
N GLU A 265 -28.30 23.21 3.05
CA GLU A 265 -29.49 23.01 3.87
C GLU A 265 -29.21 21.98 4.98
N LEU A 266 -29.48 22.38 6.21
CA LEU A 266 -29.52 21.52 7.38
C LEU A 266 -30.98 21.20 7.68
N ARG A 267 -31.23 19.97 8.10
CA ARG A 267 -32.53 19.54 8.58
C ARG A 267 -32.40 19.06 10.03
N ASP A 268 -33.10 19.71 10.93
CA ASP A 268 -33.16 19.25 12.31
C ASP A 268 -33.80 17.87 12.37
N ARG A 269 -33.14 16.93 13.04
CA ARG A 269 -33.61 15.54 13.11
C ARG A 269 -34.84 15.36 13.98
N LYS A 270 -35.10 16.30 14.90
CA LYS A 270 -36.22 16.22 15.85
C LYS A 270 -37.43 16.98 15.35
N THR A 271 -37.24 18.20 14.88
CA THR A 271 -38.34 19.11 14.45
C THR A 271 -38.65 19.00 12.96
N GLY A 272 -37.71 18.49 12.15
CA GLY A 272 -37.80 18.48 10.69
C GLY A 272 -37.57 19.84 10.05
N GLU A 273 -37.33 20.91 10.83
CA GLU A 273 -37.11 22.25 10.33
C GLU A 273 -35.86 22.34 9.47
N LYS A 274 -35.97 23.13 8.43
CA LYS A 274 -34.88 23.41 7.47
C LYS A 274 -34.25 24.77 7.79
N SER A 275 -32.93 24.75 7.90
CA SER A 275 -32.12 25.96 8.08
C SER A 275 -30.89 25.87 7.17
N MET A 276 -30.27 27.02 6.87
CA MET A 276 -29.01 27.02 6.15
C MET A 276 -27.82 26.97 7.10
N SER A 277 -26.81 26.19 6.76
CA SER A 277 -25.54 26.21 7.48
C SER A 277 -24.90 27.59 7.43
N LYS A 278 -23.94 27.85 8.33
CA LYS A 278 -23.03 28.98 8.15
C LYS A 278 -22.24 28.80 6.85
N TRP A 279 -21.71 29.89 6.32
CA TRP A 279 -20.72 29.83 5.25
C TRP A 279 -19.44 29.18 5.76
N ILE A 280 -18.91 28.23 5.02
CA ILE A 280 -17.70 27.49 5.35
C ILE A 280 -16.78 27.60 4.15
N GLU A 281 -15.58 28.11 4.38
CA GLU A 281 -14.52 28.14 3.38
C GLU A 281 -14.08 26.71 3.04
N LEU A 282 -14.09 26.36 1.76
CA LEU A 282 -13.81 25.02 1.28
C LEU A 282 -12.48 24.88 0.56
N LEU A 283 -12.16 25.86 -0.27
CA LEU A 283 -11.01 25.77 -1.16
C LEU A 283 -10.59 27.15 -1.68
N TRP A 284 -9.38 27.19 -2.17
CA TRP A 284 -8.82 28.29 -2.93
C TRP A 284 -8.81 27.93 -4.42
N ALA A 285 -9.07 28.91 -5.26
CA ALA A 285 -9.12 28.71 -6.69
C ALA A 285 -8.93 30.03 -7.44
N GLY A 286 -8.76 29.96 -8.74
CA GLY A 286 -8.72 31.15 -9.58
C GLY A 286 -8.27 30.86 -11.00
N MET A 287 -8.18 31.90 -11.81
CA MET A 287 -7.58 31.79 -13.13
C MET A 287 -6.07 31.65 -12.98
N VAL A 288 -5.47 30.75 -13.74
CA VAL A 288 -4.02 30.48 -13.65
C VAL A 288 -3.24 31.76 -14.00
N HIS A 289 -2.33 32.15 -13.11
CA HIS A 289 -1.54 33.37 -13.30
C HIS A 289 -0.70 33.29 -14.59
N PRO A 290 -0.63 34.37 -15.40
CA PRO A 290 0.14 34.37 -16.65
C PRO A 290 1.61 33.92 -16.49
N ASN A 291 2.25 34.25 -15.37
CA ASN A 291 3.63 33.84 -15.09
C ASN A 291 3.76 32.31 -14.96
N VAL A 292 2.78 31.62 -14.36
CA VAL A 292 2.78 30.15 -14.26
C VAL A 292 2.73 29.52 -15.65
N LEU A 293 1.91 30.07 -16.55
CA LEU A 293 1.87 29.63 -17.96
C LEU A 293 3.20 29.87 -18.67
N LYS A 294 3.78 31.08 -18.55
CA LYS A 294 5.08 31.41 -19.14
C LYS A 294 6.21 30.47 -18.66
N ILE A 295 6.27 30.18 -17.37
CA ILE A 295 7.26 29.24 -16.82
C ILE A 295 7.07 27.82 -17.40
N ALA A 296 5.84 27.45 -17.75
CA ALA A 296 5.51 26.21 -18.41
C ALA A 296 5.70 26.24 -19.94
N TRP A 297 6.20 27.33 -20.51
CA TRP A 297 6.38 27.59 -21.96
C TRP A 297 5.05 27.69 -22.74
N VAL A 298 4.01 28.17 -22.08
CA VAL A 298 2.69 28.40 -22.66
C VAL A 298 2.47 29.89 -22.85
N ASP A 299 1.99 30.29 -24.04
CA ASP A 299 1.63 31.67 -24.32
C ASP A 299 0.31 32.03 -23.62
N PRO A 300 0.32 32.95 -22.64
CA PRO A 300 -0.90 33.36 -21.92
C PRO A 300 -1.86 34.24 -22.74
N GLN A 301 -1.45 34.67 -23.95
CA GLN A 301 -2.36 35.34 -24.88
C GLN A 301 -3.21 34.35 -25.67
N GLU A 302 -2.71 33.14 -25.88
CA GLU A 302 -3.40 32.09 -26.62
C GLU A 302 -4.16 31.12 -25.71
N TYR A 303 -3.60 30.84 -24.54
CA TYR A 303 -4.17 29.89 -23.56
C TYR A 303 -4.40 30.55 -22.21
N ASN A 304 -5.49 30.20 -21.59
CA ASN A 304 -5.79 30.54 -20.21
C ASN A 304 -6.42 29.34 -19.51
N GLY A 305 -6.69 29.43 -18.22
CA GLY A 305 -7.27 28.33 -17.49
C GLY A 305 -7.57 28.70 -16.05
N PHE A 306 -8.05 27.72 -15.32
CA PHE A 306 -8.25 27.84 -13.89
C PHE A 306 -7.64 26.68 -13.14
N ALA A 307 -7.30 26.92 -11.87
CA ALA A 307 -6.84 25.91 -10.93
C ALA A 307 -7.62 26.02 -9.61
N PHE A 308 -7.74 24.90 -8.91
CA PHE A 308 -8.46 24.82 -7.64
C PHE A 308 -7.90 23.72 -6.77
N GLY A 309 -7.82 23.95 -5.46
CA GLY A 309 -7.16 23.05 -4.51
C GLY A 309 -7.93 22.83 -3.20
N PRO A 310 -9.03 22.06 -3.19
CA PRO A 310 -9.71 21.74 -1.93
C PRO A 310 -8.93 20.79 -1.05
N TRP A 311 -9.09 20.92 0.25
CA TRP A 311 -8.58 19.97 1.22
C TRP A 311 -9.54 18.80 1.42
N ILE A 312 -9.11 17.59 1.03
CA ILE A 312 -9.94 16.38 1.12
C ILE A 312 -10.33 16.09 2.58
N ASN A 313 -9.43 16.33 3.53
CA ASN A 313 -9.71 16.16 4.96
C ASN A 313 -10.90 17.02 5.41
N ARG A 314 -10.92 18.29 5.05
CA ARG A 314 -12.03 19.21 5.37
C ARG A 314 -13.34 18.79 4.72
N LEU A 315 -13.28 18.37 3.46
CA LEU A 315 -14.46 17.87 2.74
C LEU A 315 -15.01 16.58 3.35
N ALA A 316 -14.13 15.65 3.73
CA ALA A 316 -14.51 14.43 4.41
C ALA A 316 -15.13 14.72 5.78
N ALA A 317 -14.54 15.64 6.55
CA ALA A 317 -15.05 16.08 7.83
C ALA A 317 -16.48 16.64 7.70
N MET A 318 -16.72 17.50 6.71
CA MET A 318 -18.05 18.06 6.45
C MET A 318 -19.05 17.01 5.99
N ARG A 319 -18.66 16.13 5.06
CA ARG A 319 -19.55 15.10 4.50
C ARG A 319 -20.04 14.11 5.57
N TYR A 320 -19.15 13.70 6.46
CA TYR A 320 -19.42 12.69 7.49
C TYR A 320 -19.72 13.27 8.87
N GLY A 321 -19.67 14.60 9.04
CA GLY A 321 -19.93 15.26 10.31
C GLY A 321 -18.84 15.04 11.35
N ILE A 322 -17.59 14.87 10.92
CA ILE A 322 -16.43 14.68 11.78
C ILE A 322 -15.94 16.05 12.27
N LYS A 323 -15.74 16.20 13.57
CA LYS A 323 -15.31 17.47 14.18
C LYS A 323 -13.80 17.60 14.32
N ASP A 324 -13.06 16.51 14.21
CA ASP A 324 -11.63 16.43 14.43
C ASP A 324 -10.98 15.60 13.33
N ILE A 325 -10.14 16.24 12.49
CA ILE A 325 -9.54 15.61 11.32
C ILE A 325 -8.47 14.57 11.69
N ARG A 326 -7.95 14.58 12.91
CA ARG A 326 -6.96 13.59 13.39
C ARG A 326 -7.50 12.16 13.39
N TYR A 327 -8.81 11.98 13.45
CA TYR A 327 -9.43 10.66 13.30
C TYR A 327 -9.18 9.98 11.96
N PHE A 328 -8.84 10.75 10.92
CA PHE A 328 -8.55 10.17 9.60
C PHE A 328 -7.18 9.51 9.52
N THR A 329 -6.23 9.91 10.38
CA THR A 329 -4.82 9.52 10.33
C THR A 329 -4.36 8.71 11.55
N ASN A 330 -5.12 8.69 12.65
CA ASN A 330 -4.71 8.05 13.92
C ASN A 330 -4.71 6.51 13.92
N GLY A 331 -5.13 5.85 12.84
CA GLY A 331 -5.13 4.39 12.73
C GLY A 331 -6.15 3.65 13.62
N ASP A 332 -7.08 4.34 14.30
CA ASP A 332 -8.11 3.68 15.11
C ASP A 332 -9.14 2.96 14.24
N LEU A 333 -9.04 1.64 14.23
CA LEU A 333 -9.93 0.79 13.44
C LEU A 333 -11.39 0.86 13.88
N ARG A 334 -11.68 1.23 15.13
CA ARG A 334 -13.05 1.41 15.63
C ARG A 334 -13.72 2.57 14.90
N PHE A 335 -12.95 3.63 14.62
CA PHE A 335 -13.43 4.76 13.82
C PHE A 335 -13.80 4.31 12.40
N ALA A 336 -12.91 3.57 11.72
CA ALA A 336 -13.18 3.08 10.38
C ALA A 336 -14.40 2.14 10.32
N LYS A 337 -14.62 1.32 11.36
CA LYS A 337 -15.78 0.40 11.47
C LYS A 337 -17.12 1.13 11.65
N SER A 338 -17.13 2.33 12.22
CA SER A 338 -18.36 3.08 12.47
C SER A 338 -19.02 3.63 11.20
N PHE A 339 -18.33 3.60 10.05
CA PHE A 339 -18.81 4.08 8.76
C PHE A 339 -18.99 2.91 7.78
N LYS A 340 -20.17 2.32 7.78
CA LYS A 340 -20.55 1.24 6.84
C LYS A 340 -21.03 1.79 5.51
#